data_7c0b531f92f6954712e65615f7610d99
#
_entry.id   7c0b531f92f6954712e65615f7610d99
#
_cell.length_a   1.000
_cell.length_b   1.000
_cell.length_c   1.000
_cell.angle_alpha   90.00
_cell.angle_beta   90.00
_cell.angle_gamma   90.00
#
_symmetry.space_group_name_H-M   'P 1'
#
loop_
_entity.id
_entity.type
_entity.pdbx_description
1 polymer ?
#
loop_
_entity_poly.entity_id
_entity_poly.type
_entity_poly.pdbx_seq_one_letter_code
_entity_poly.pdbx_strand_id
1 'polypeptide(L)' 'MSEDKLEFQGTVIESSKGIFRVKLENEHVVIGHLSGKMKMHKIRVLPGDTVTVELSPYDLSRGRIVR' A
#
# COMPACT_ATOMS: atom_id res chain seq x y z
N MET A 1 2.38 -18.73 13.74
CA MET A 1 2.12 -17.99 13.91
C MET A 1 1.82 -16.97 13.13
N SER A 2 1.20 -16.48 13.30
CA SER A 2 0.75 -15.61 12.43
C SER A 2 1.43 -14.35 12.44
N GLU A 3 1.49 -13.72 11.35
CA GLU A 3 2.01 -12.49 11.24
C GLU A 3 1.01 -11.47 11.53
N ASP A 4 1.33 -10.55 12.36
CA ASP A 4 0.39 -9.52 12.75
C ASP A 4 0.43 -8.40 11.77
N LYS A 5 -0.11 -8.65 10.59
CA LYS A 5 -0.19 -7.61 9.59
C LYS A 5 -1.55 -6.96 9.63
N LEU A 6 -1.56 -5.65 9.50
CA LEU A 6 -2.78 -4.87 9.49
C LEU A 6 -3.08 -4.46 8.06
N GLU A 7 -4.32 -4.62 7.64
CA GLU A 7 -4.73 -4.22 6.29
C GLU A 7 -5.61 -3.00 6.38
N PHE A 8 -5.32 -2.03 5.53
CA PHE A 8 -6.10 -0.80 5.45
C PHE A 8 -6.38 -0.50 4.00
N GLN A 9 -7.53 0.08 3.73
CA GLN A 9 -7.82 0.58 2.41
C GLN A 9 -7.44 2.04 2.33
N GLY A 10 -6.94 2.44 1.18
CA GLY A 10 -6.59 3.83 0.98
C GLY A 10 -6.61 4.20 -0.48
N THR A 11 -6.42 5.47 -0.75
CA THR A 11 -6.40 6.00 -2.10
C THR A 11 -4.99 6.45 -2.44
N VAL A 12 -4.51 6.04 -3.59
CA VAL A 12 -3.18 6.46 -4.05
C VAL A 12 -3.25 7.93 -4.42
N ILE A 13 -2.40 8.74 -3.80
CA ILE A 13 -2.38 10.17 -4.08
C ILE A 13 -1.17 10.58 -4.91
N GLU A 14 -0.14 9.74 -4.94
CA GLU A 14 1.05 10.04 -5.72
C GLU A 14 1.77 8.75 -6.04
N SER A 15 2.40 8.70 -7.21
CA SER A 15 3.18 7.54 -7.61
C SER A 15 4.45 8.02 -8.28
N SER A 16 5.60 7.48 -7.90
CA SER A 16 6.87 7.88 -8.45
C SER A 16 7.87 6.74 -8.28
N LYS A 17 8.41 6.26 -9.39
CA LYS A 17 9.51 5.28 -9.39
C LYS A 17 9.22 4.06 -8.52
N GLY A 18 8.01 3.53 -8.61
CA GLY A 18 7.64 2.33 -7.87
C GLY A 18 7.28 2.56 -6.43
N ILE A 19 7.25 3.81 -5.99
CA ILE A 19 6.85 4.19 -4.65
C ILE A 19 5.55 4.93 -4.74
N PHE A 20 4.60 4.59 -3.86
CA PHE A 20 3.28 5.15 -3.89
C PHE A 20 2.97 5.79 -2.55
N ARG A 21 2.37 6.98 -2.58
CA ARG A 21 1.83 7.57 -1.36
C ARG A 21 0.36 7.23 -1.33
N VAL A 22 -0.06 6.64 -0.23
CA VAL A 22 -1.43 6.17 -0.08
C VAL A 22 -2.03 6.82 1.15
N LYS A 23 -3.16 7.50 0.96
CA LYS A 23 -3.88 8.12 2.07
C LYS A 23 -4.92 7.13 2.56
N LEU A 24 -4.76 6.70 3.79
CA LEU A 24 -5.65 5.71 4.38
C LEU A 24 -6.95 6.36 4.85
N GLU A 25 -7.92 5.53 5.18
CA GLU A 25 -9.22 6.03 5.62
C GLU A 25 -9.15 6.89 6.86
N ASN A 26 -8.11 6.67 7.67
CA ASN A 26 -7.93 7.46 8.89
C ASN A 26 -7.13 8.74 8.63
N GLU A 27 -6.99 9.14 7.37
CA GLU A 27 -6.25 10.35 6.96
C GLU A 27 -4.74 10.21 7.08
N HIS A 28 -4.26 9.06 7.51
CA HIS A 28 -2.82 8.82 7.63
C HIS A 28 -2.25 8.49 6.25
N VAL A 29 -1.13 9.10 5.89
CA VAL A 29 -0.47 8.83 4.60
C VAL A 29 0.70 7.91 4.84
N VAL A 30 0.76 6.83 4.06
CA VAL A 30 1.83 5.86 4.18
C VAL A 30 2.53 5.72 2.83
N ILE A 31 3.75 5.23 2.87
CA ILE A 31 4.52 4.93 1.67
C ILE A 31 4.28 3.46 1.35
N GLY A 32 3.82 3.19 0.14
CA GLY A 32 3.51 1.82 -0.26
C GLY A 32 4.38 1.36 -1.41
N HIS A 33 4.64 0.05 -1.43
CA HIS A 33 5.32 -0.62 -2.53
C HIS A 33 4.42 -1.72 -3.02
N LEU A 34 4.48 -2.04 -4.30
CA LEU A 34 3.72 -3.16 -4.82
C LEU A 34 4.24 -4.46 -4.24
N SER A 35 3.33 -5.38 -3.91
CA SER A 35 3.73 -6.70 -3.47
C SER A 35 4.38 -7.44 -4.63
N GLY A 36 5.12 -8.49 -4.32
CA GLY A 36 5.72 -9.31 -5.37
C GLY A 36 4.69 -9.88 -6.32
N LYS A 37 3.53 -10.26 -5.78
CA LYS A 37 2.46 -10.81 -6.59
C LYS A 37 1.93 -9.78 -7.57
N MET A 38 1.76 -8.54 -7.14
CA MET A 38 1.28 -7.49 -8.03
C MET A 38 2.31 -7.16 -9.10
N LYS A 39 3.59 -7.17 -8.74
CA LYS A 39 4.64 -6.96 -9.73
C LYS A 39 4.65 -8.09 -10.76
N MET A 40 4.48 -9.31 -10.28
CA MET A 40 4.50 -10.46 -11.14
C MET A 40 3.36 -10.42 -12.16
N HIS A 41 2.21 -9.95 -11.76
CA HIS A 41 1.05 -9.86 -12.65
C HIS A 41 0.99 -8.53 -13.40
N LYS A 42 2.01 -7.70 -13.25
CA LYS A 42 2.11 -6.41 -13.94
C LYS A 42 0.87 -5.55 -13.73
N ILE A 43 0.35 -5.57 -12.52
CA ILE A 43 -0.80 -4.75 -12.19
C ILE A 43 -0.36 -3.31 -12.06
N ARG A 44 -1.07 -2.42 -12.74
CA ARG A 44 -0.74 -1.01 -12.74
C ARG A 44 -1.58 -0.28 -11.69
N VAL A 45 -0.93 0.56 -10.90
CA VAL A 45 -1.59 1.36 -9.89
C VAL A 45 -1.33 2.83 -10.22
N LEU A 46 -2.39 3.61 -10.27
CA LEU A 46 -2.31 5.02 -10.65
C LEU A 46 -2.89 5.88 -9.54
N PRO A 47 -2.52 7.17 -9.47
CA PRO A 47 -3.14 8.08 -8.51
C PRO A 47 -4.66 8.09 -8.70
N GLY A 48 -5.38 8.05 -7.60
CA GLY A 48 -6.83 7.96 -7.61
C GLY A 48 -7.37 6.56 -7.42
N ASP A 49 -6.52 5.54 -7.58
CA ASP A 49 -6.96 4.17 -7.39
C ASP A 49 -7.10 3.87 -5.89
N THR A 50 -8.09 3.04 -5.58
CA THR A 50 -8.25 2.55 -4.22
C THR A 50 -7.50 1.23 -4.10
N VAL A 51 -6.70 1.10 -3.08
CA VAL A 51 -5.86 -0.08 -2.89
C VAL A 51 -5.95 -0.55 -1.45
N THR A 52 -5.54 -1.80 -1.23
CA THR A 52 -5.40 -2.35 0.11
C THR A 52 -3.91 -2.42 0.42
N VAL A 53 -3.53 -1.88 1.57
CA VAL A 53 -2.15 -1.81 2.01
C VAL A 53 -1.99 -2.64 3.27
N GLU A 54 -0.97 -3.49 3.30
CA GLU A 54 -0.58 -4.21 4.51
C GLU A 54 0.49 -3.43 5.24
N LEU A 55 0.27 -3.19 6.51
CA LEU A 55 1.25 -2.52 7.36
C LEU A 55 1.66 -3.45 8.49
N SER A 56 2.92 -3.34 8.89
CA SER A 56 3.39 -4.01 10.09
C SER A 56 3.03 -3.15 11.29
N PRO A 57 2.59 -3.75 12.42
CA PRO A 57 2.37 -2.94 13.62
C PRO A 57 3.66 -2.30 14.13
N TYR A 58 4.81 -2.78 13.67
CA TYR A 58 6.08 -2.21 14.07
C TYR A 58 6.51 -1.04 13.20
N ASP A 59 5.84 -0.81 12.06
CA ASP A 59 6.17 0.31 11.19
C ASP A 59 4.91 0.70 10.42
N LEU A 60 4.19 1.67 10.94
CA LEU A 60 2.92 2.09 10.34
C LEU A 60 3.11 3.17 9.28
N SER A 61 4.36 3.50 8.93
CA SER A 61 4.62 4.51 7.93
C SER A 61 4.89 3.93 6.55
N ARG A 62 5.17 2.65 6.45
CA ARG A 62 5.44 1.98 5.18
C ARG A 62 4.68 0.69 5.10
N GLY A 63 4.25 0.35 3.92
CA GLY A 63 3.48 -0.87 3.74
C GLY A 63 3.63 -1.43 2.35
N ARG A 64 2.89 -2.51 2.13
CA ARG A 64 2.90 -3.21 0.87
C ARG A 64 1.49 -3.17 0.28
N ILE A 65 1.39 -2.77 -0.97
CA ILE A 65 0.11 -2.76 -1.66
C ILE A 65 -0.14 -4.16 -2.16
N VAL A 66 -1.24 -4.77 -1.72
CA VAL A 66 -1.52 -6.17 -2.02
C VAL A 66 -2.73 -6.36 -2.92
N ARG A 67 -3.54 -5.31 -3.10
CA ARG A 67 -4.67 -5.37 -4.02
C ARG A 67 -5.02 -4.02 -4.56
#